data_ad8976b781d50bffef58c5b3111c88e9
#
_entry.id   ad8976b781d50bffef58c5b3111c88e9
#
_cell.length_a   1.000
_cell.length_b   1.000
_cell.length_c   1.000
_cell.angle_alpha   90.00
_cell.angle_beta   90.00
_cell.angle_gamma   90.00
#
_symmetry.space_group_name_H-M   'P 1'
#
loop_
_entity.id
_entity.type
_entity.pdbx_description
1 polymer ?
#
loop_
_entity_poly.entity_id
_entity_poly.type
_entity_poly.pdbx_seq_one_letter_code
_entity_poly.pdbx_strand_id
1 'polypeptide(L)'
;MEITPEQFKRIEHCLPVQRGNVRLSNLQVVNAMLYVAEHGCKWRGLPNRFGNWHTIYTRMRRWTKAGVLDKMFEELQREQLVRVKIEVVSLDSTSIKVHPDGTGAPKKNGPQAIGKSRGGWNTEIHMVAADARTAVTFCLSPGQAHDAPEGRRLLQSLGPASRPIHLLMDRAYEGNETRQLALDLGFIPVVPPVRTRIEPWEYDRVMYKRRNEVERLFRRLKGYRRIFSRFEKLDAMYLGFLSFVLVADGLRGLC
;
A
#
# COMPACT_ATOMS: atom_id res chain seq x y z
N MET A 1 -14.98 6.83 -10.72
CA MET A 1 -14.45 7.66 -11.84
C MET A 1 -13.44 6.81 -12.59
N GLU A 2 -13.56 6.68 -13.91
CA GLU A 2 -12.71 5.81 -14.74
C GLU A 2 -11.36 6.48 -15.06
N ILE A 3 -10.33 5.66 -15.30
CA ILE A 3 -9.02 6.10 -15.81
C ILE A 3 -9.20 6.44 -17.30
N THR A 4 -8.75 7.64 -17.69
CA THR A 4 -8.85 8.10 -19.09
C THR A 4 -7.79 7.41 -19.97
N PRO A 5 -7.97 7.41 -21.31
CA PRO A 5 -6.95 6.89 -22.22
C PRO A 5 -5.59 7.57 -22.06
N GLU A 6 -5.54 8.86 -21.77
CA GLU A 6 -4.33 9.65 -21.56
C GLU A 6 -3.60 9.20 -20.28
N GLN A 7 -4.34 9.02 -19.19
CA GLN A 7 -3.80 8.47 -17.94
C GLN A 7 -3.31 7.04 -18.13
N PHE A 8 -4.05 6.23 -18.89
CA PHE A 8 -3.71 4.84 -19.16
C PHE A 8 -2.40 4.68 -19.93
N LYS A 9 -2.13 5.55 -20.91
CA LYS A 9 -0.86 5.54 -21.68
C LYS A 9 0.38 5.56 -20.79
N ARG A 10 0.30 6.15 -19.60
CA ARG A 10 1.44 6.22 -18.65
C ARG A 10 1.80 4.88 -18.03
N ILE A 11 0.85 3.95 -17.96
CA ILE A 11 1.01 2.63 -17.34
C ILE A 11 0.87 1.47 -18.32
N GLU A 12 0.47 1.75 -19.57
CA GLU A 12 0.19 0.71 -20.56
C GLU A 12 1.41 -0.18 -20.83
N HIS A 13 2.60 0.40 -20.87
CA HIS A 13 3.86 -0.33 -21.11
C HIS A 13 4.22 -1.33 -20.00
N CYS A 14 3.66 -1.18 -18.78
CA CYS A 14 3.82 -2.14 -17.70
C CYS A 14 2.92 -3.37 -17.85
N LEU A 15 1.87 -3.27 -18.68
CA LEU A 15 0.90 -4.34 -18.85
C LEU A 15 1.31 -5.30 -19.97
N PRO A 16 0.97 -6.59 -19.85
CA PRO A 16 1.25 -7.54 -20.90
C PRO A 16 0.59 -7.17 -22.23
N VAL A 17 1.35 -7.27 -23.32
CA VAL A 17 0.84 -7.06 -24.67
C VAL A 17 -0.28 -8.07 -24.97
N GLN A 18 -1.40 -7.56 -25.41
CA GLN A 18 -2.53 -8.40 -25.81
C GLN A 18 -2.29 -8.98 -27.22
N ARG A 19 -2.37 -10.29 -27.33
CA ARG A 19 -2.19 -11.01 -28.59
C ARG A 19 -3.49 -11.71 -28.98
N GLY A 20 -3.75 -11.79 -30.29
CA GLY A 20 -4.94 -12.44 -30.85
C GLY A 20 -6.22 -11.62 -30.69
N ASN A 21 -7.36 -12.26 -30.93
CA ASN A 21 -8.68 -11.61 -30.87
C ASN A 21 -9.16 -11.45 -29.42
N VAL A 22 -8.73 -10.37 -28.77
CA VAL A 22 -9.03 -10.09 -27.36
C VAL A 22 -10.27 -9.21 -27.25
N ARG A 23 -11.35 -9.73 -26.68
CA ARG A 23 -12.64 -9.02 -26.53
C ARG A 23 -12.61 -7.85 -25.52
N LEU A 24 -11.69 -7.90 -24.52
CA LEU A 24 -11.59 -6.87 -23.47
C LEU A 24 -10.20 -6.23 -23.52
N SER A 25 -10.11 -4.94 -23.74
CA SER A 25 -8.86 -4.19 -23.70
C SER A 25 -8.30 -4.14 -22.27
N ASN A 26 -6.99 -3.87 -22.12
CA ASN A 26 -6.38 -3.66 -20.82
C ASN A 26 -7.01 -2.48 -20.07
N LEU A 27 -7.34 -1.39 -20.77
CA LEU A 27 -8.02 -0.23 -20.17
C LEU A 27 -9.39 -0.59 -19.60
N GLN A 28 -10.20 -1.39 -20.33
CA GLN A 28 -11.49 -1.87 -19.80
C GLN A 28 -11.32 -2.71 -18.53
N VAL A 29 -10.31 -3.59 -18.49
CA VAL A 29 -10.01 -4.41 -17.30
C VAL A 29 -9.57 -3.55 -16.13
N VAL A 30 -8.70 -2.56 -16.36
CA VAL A 30 -8.23 -1.60 -15.35
C VAL A 30 -9.43 -0.82 -14.78
N ASN A 31 -10.32 -0.31 -15.62
CA ASN A 31 -11.52 0.42 -15.15
C ASN A 31 -12.51 -0.48 -14.42
N ALA A 32 -12.63 -1.74 -14.80
CA ALA A 32 -13.43 -2.72 -14.06
C ALA A 32 -12.83 -3.03 -12.68
N MET A 33 -11.51 -3.18 -12.58
CA MET A 33 -10.80 -3.36 -11.30
C MET A 33 -11.00 -2.13 -10.40
N LEU A 34 -10.90 -0.94 -10.97
CA LEU A 34 -11.12 0.31 -10.26
C LEU A 34 -12.55 0.42 -9.71
N TYR A 35 -13.55 0.04 -10.52
CA TYR A 35 -14.94 -0.02 -10.07
C TYR A 35 -15.10 -0.97 -8.86
N VAL A 36 -14.52 -2.17 -8.91
CA VAL A 36 -14.54 -3.11 -7.78
C VAL A 36 -13.85 -2.53 -6.56
N ALA A 37 -12.71 -1.86 -6.73
CA ALA A 37 -11.97 -1.24 -5.64
C ALA A 37 -12.78 -0.13 -4.96
N GLU A 38 -13.40 0.76 -5.72
CA GLU A 38 -14.18 1.89 -5.22
C GLU A 38 -15.50 1.46 -4.55
N HIS A 39 -16.25 0.56 -5.18
CA HIS A 39 -17.59 0.18 -4.74
C HIS A 39 -17.61 -1.01 -3.77
N GLY A 40 -16.52 -1.77 -3.68
CA GLY A 40 -16.43 -2.95 -2.82
C GLY A 40 -17.34 -4.11 -3.24
N CYS A 41 -17.90 -4.07 -4.44
CA CYS A 41 -18.84 -5.09 -4.91
C CYS A 41 -18.17 -6.47 -5.03
N LYS A 42 -18.97 -7.54 -4.93
CA LYS A 42 -18.51 -8.89 -5.27
C LYS A 42 -18.17 -8.94 -6.77
N TRP A 43 -17.17 -9.71 -7.16
CA TRP A 43 -16.80 -9.87 -8.56
C TRP A 43 -17.99 -10.27 -9.45
N ARG A 44 -18.85 -11.15 -8.95
CA ARG A 44 -20.09 -11.56 -9.65
C ARG A 44 -21.13 -10.44 -9.78
N GLY A 45 -21.02 -9.38 -8.97
CA GLY A 45 -21.87 -8.19 -9.03
C GLY A 45 -21.29 -7.05 -9.87
N LEU A 46 -20.19 -7.31 -10.60
CA LEU A 46 -19.63 -6.33 -11.53
C LEU A 46 -20.63 -6.04 -12.66
N PRO A 47 -20.96 -4.76 -12.95
CA PRO A 47 -21.88 -4.41 -14.02
C PRO A 47 -21.47 -4.97 -15.39
N ASN A 48 -22.45 -5.46 -16.15
CA ASN A 48 -22.24 -6.10 -17.47
C ASN A 48 -21.51 -5.20 -18.49
N ARG A 49 -21.58 -3.86 -18.33
CA ARG A 49 -20.86 -2.91 -19.18
C ARG A 49 -19.34 -3.10 -19.19
N PHE A 50 -18.78 -3.67 -18.11
CA PHE A 50 -17.34 -3.98 -18.04
C PHE A 50 -17.00 -5.34 -18.70
N GLY A 51 -18.00 -6.13 -19.05
CA GLY A 51 -17.82 -7.46 -19.62
C GLY A 51 -17.87 -8.57 -18.57
N ASN A 52 -17.39 -9.76 -18.95
CA ASN A 52 -17.45 -10.93 -18.09
C ASN A 52 -16.54 -10.80 -16.86
N TRP A 53 -17.14 -10.81 -15.67
CA TRP A 53 -16.46 -10.65 -14.38
C TRP A 53 -15.36 -11.70 -14.16
N HIS A 54 -15.56 -12.93 -14.59
CA HIS A 54 -14.59 -14.02 -14.41
C HIS A 54 -13.33 -13.80 -15.25
N THR A 55 -13.48 -13.30 -16.47
CA THR A 55 -12.36 -12.93 -17.34
C THR A 55 -11.53 -11.81 -16.71
N ILE A 56 -12.19 -10.78 -16.15
CA ILE A 56 -11.55 -9.64 -15.49
C ILE A 56 -10.81 -10.10 -14.22
N TYR A 57 -11.49 -10.86 -13.35
CA TYR A 57 -10.88 -11.41 -12.14
C TYR A 57 -9.67 -12.29 -12.44
N THR A 58 -9.79 -13.17 -13.43
CA THR A 58 -8.69 -14.07 -13.82
C THR A 58 -7.50 -13.28 -14.36
N ARG A 59 -7.73 -12.20 -15.11
CA ARG A 59 -6.68 -11.33 -15.61
C ARG A 59 -6.00 -10.58 -14.45
N MET A 60 -6.75 -9.96 -13.57
CA MET A 60 -6.19 -9.35 -12.35
C MET A 60 -5.36 -10.35 -11.55
N ARG A 61 -5.88 -11.55 -11.31
CA ARG A 61 -5.15 -12.60 -10.58
C ARG A 61 -3.83 -12.98 -11.26
N ARG A 62 -3.81 -13.06 -12.60
CA ARG A 62 -2.57 -13.32 -13.37
C ARG A 62 -1.59 -12.16 -13.22
N TRP A 63 -2.05 -10.93 -13.35
CA TRP A 63 -1.22 -9.73 -13.19
C TRP A 63 -0.61 -9.65 -11.79
N THR A 64 -1.41 -9.89 -10.76
CA THR A 64 -0.92 -9.94 -9.38
C THR A 64 0.13 -11.02 -9.18
N LYS A 65 -0.14 -12.26 -9.63
CA LYS A 65 0.82 -13.38 -9.47
C LYS A 65 2.11 -13.21 -10.26
N ALA A 66 2.05 -12.49 -11.36
CA ALA A 66 3.22 -12.21 -12.22
C ALA A 66 3.95 -10.92 -11.81
N GLY A 67 3.58 -10.27 -10.68
CA GLY A 67 4.20 -9.03 -10.21
C GLY A 67 3.94 -7.82 -11.12
N VAL A 68 2.97 -7.89 -12.05
CA VAL A 68 2.68 -6.79 -12.99
C VAL A 68 2.17 -5.55 -12.26
N LEU A 69 1.30 -5.73 -11.26
CA LEU A 69 0.75 -4.62 -10.49
C LEU A 69 1.80 -3.96 -9.60
N ASP A 70 2.72 -4.75 -9.04
CA ASP A 70 3.81 -4.24 -8.23
C ASP A 70 4.81 -3.47 -9.09
N LYS A 71 5.19 -4.02 -10.25
CA LYS A 71 6.03 -3.33 -11.24
C LYS A 71 5.40 -2.01 -11.70
N MET A 72 4.10 -1.99 -11.95
CA MET A 72 3.37 -0.79 -12.33
C MET A 72 3.39 0.26 -11.21
N PHE A 73 3.27 -0.16 -9.95
CA PHE A 73 3.41 0.70 -8.79
C PHE A 73 4.84 1.26 -8.69
N GLU A 74 5.87 0.42 -8.79
CA GLU A 74 7.28 0.84 -8.74
C GLU A 74 7.63 1.84 -9.85
N GLU A 75 7.13 1.64 -11.06
CA GLU A 75 7.37 2.53 -12.19
C GLU A 75 6.75 3.91 -11.95
N LEU A 76 5.49 3.95 -11.50
CA LEU A 76 4.83 5.21 -11.17
C LEU A 76 5.53 5.92 -10.01
N GLN A 77 5.99 5.17 -9.00
CA GLN A 77 6.78 5.70 -7.89
C GLN A 77 8.08 6.33 -8.37
N ARG A 78 8.80 5.66 -9.26
CA ARG A 78 10.05 6.18 -9.83
C ARG A 78 9.81 7.51 -10.55
N GLU A 79 8.73 7.63 -11.33
CA GLU A 79 8.35 8.89 -11.96
C GLU A 79 8.04 10.00 -10.94
N GLN A 80 7.33 9.68 -9.87
CA GLN A 80 6.97 10.66 -8.83
C GLN A 80 8.19 11.03 -7.97
N LEU A 81 9.01 10.04 -7.57
CA LEU A 81 10.19 10.25 -6.75
C LEU A 81 11.29 11.05 -7.46
N VAL A 82 11.42 10.89 -8.78
CA VAL A 82 12.35 11.70 -9.59
C VAL A 82 11.92 13.17 -9.64
N ARG A 83 10.62 13.44 -9.57
CA ARG A 83 10.07 14.81 -9.61
C ARG A 83 10.08 15.52 -8.26
N VAL A 84 10.05 14.79 -7.16
CA VAL A 84 10.00 15.34 -5.79
C VAL A 84 11.33 15.07 -5.09
N LYS A 85 11.99 16.13 -4.64
CA LYS A 85 13.14 15.99 -3.75
C LYS A 85 12.66 15.51 -2.38
N ILE A 86 12.74 14.20 -2.15
CA ILE A 86 12.30 13.60 -0.87
C ILE A 86 13.32 13.97 0.21
N GLU A 87 12.91 14.80 1.16
CA GLU A 87 13.68 15.17 2.34
C GLU A 87 13.15 14.50 3.60
N VAL A 88 11.93 14.00 3.52
CA VAL A 88 11.19 13.42 4.66
C VAL A 88 10.37 12.24 4.18
N VAL A 89 10.35 11.17 4.96
CA VAL A 89 9.41 10.05 4.82
C VAL A 89 8.77 9.76 6.18
N SER A 90 7.58 9.18 6.16
CA SER A 90 6.85 8.79 7.37
C SER A 90 6.59 7.31 7.37
N LEU A 91 6.96 6.62 8.45
CA LEU A 91 6.61 5.22 8.72
C LEU A 91 5.44 5.19 9.70
N ASP A 92 4.37 4.51 9.29
CA ASP A 92 3.18 4.32 10.13
C ASP A 92 2.44 3.03 9.73
N SER A 93 1.48 2.62 10.57
CA SER A 93 0.62 1.48 10.28
C SER A 93 -0.86 1.85 10.36
N THR A 94 -1.69 1.03 9.72
CA THR A 94 -3.14 1.19 9.82
C THR A 94 -3.86 -0.14 9.78
N SER A 95 -4.81 -0.29 10.72
CA SER A 95 -5.64 -1.48 10.82
C SER A 95 -6.77 -1.50 9.80
N ILE A 96 -6.95 -2.65 9.17
CA ILE A 96 -7.99 -2.93 8.20
C ILE A 96 -8.83 -4.10 8.69
N LYS A 97 -10.14 -3.90 8.78
CA LYS A 97 -11.09 -4.97 9.11
C LYS A 97 -11.14 -6.02 8.01
N VAL A 98 -11.12 -7.29 8.41
CA VAL A 98 -11.30 -8.40 7.48
C VAL A 98 -12.78 -8.79 7.46
N HIS A 99 -13.36 -8.77 6.26
CA HIS A 99 -14.72 -9.26 6.04
C HIS A 99 -14.77 -10.78 6.30
N PRO A 100 -15.88 -11.35 6.81
CA PRO A 100 -15.99 -12.81 7.01
C PRO A 100 -15.62 -13.64 5.76
N ASP A 101 -15.97 -13.17 4.56
CA ASP A 101 -15.58 -13.81 3.29
C ASP A 101 -14.05 -13.83 3.06
N GLY A 102 -13.29 -12.95 3.74
CA GLY A 102 -11.83 -12.85 3.65
C GLY A 102 -11.06 -13.89 4.48
N THR A 103 -11.75 -14.63 5.35
CA THR A 103 -11.15 -15.64 6.22
C THR A 103 -11.22 -17.06 5.63
N GLY A 104 -10.52 -18.02 6.23
CA GLY A 104 -10.72 -19.45 5.96
C GLY A 104 -10.15 -19.98 4.65
N ALA A 105 -9.09 -19.39 4.11
CA ALA A 105 -8.36 -20.04 3.01
C ALA A 105 -7.37 -21.10 3.55
N PRO A 106 -7.21 -22.23 2.85
CA PRO A 106 -6.17 -23.20 3.20
C PRO A 106 -4.77 -22.56 3.12
N LYS A 107 -3.92 -22.79 4.12
CA LYS A 107 -2.53 -22.23 4.17
C LYS A 107 -1.69 -22.59 2.93
N LYS A 108 -1.95 -23.76 2.30
CA LYS A 108 -1.28 -24.19 1.07
C LYS A 108 -1.49 -23.26 -0.13
N ASN A 109 -2.48 -22.38 -0.08
CA ASN A 109 -2.79 -21.44 -1.17
C ASN A 109 -1.96 -20.15 -1.12
N GLY A 110 -1.22 -19.93 -0.03
CA GLY A 110 -0.33 -18.78 0.15
C GLY A 110 -0.50 -18.07 1.48
N PRO A 111 0.34 -17.05 1.74
CA PRO A 111 0.31 -16.27 2.96
C PRO A 111 -1.03 -15.56 3.20
N GLN A 112 -1.37 -15.41 4.48
CA GLN A 112 -2.57 -14.75 4.97
C GLN A 112 -2.21 -13.95 6.22
N ALA A 113 -1.86 -12.67 6.04
CA ALA A 113 -1.62 -11.71 7.11
C ALA A 113 -2.97 -11.27 7.72
N ILE A 114 -3.68 -12.23 8.29
CA ILE A 114 -4.98 -12.05 8.94
C ILE A 114 -4.86 -12.57 10.37
N GLY A 115 -5.16 -11.73 11.34
CA GLY A 115 -5.08 -12.10 12.74
C GLY A 115 -6.17 -11.46 13.59
N LYS A 116 -6.37 -12.00 14.79
CA LYS A 116 -7.41 -11.53 15.71
C LYS A 116 -6.81 -10.55 16.71
N SER A 117 -7.25 -9.30 16.65
CA SER A 117 -7.00 -8.27 17.65
C SER A 117 -8.22 -8.10 18.57
N ARG A 118 -8.16 -7.17 19.53
CA ARG A 118 -9.32 -6.79 20.36
C ARG A 118 -10.51 -6.34 19.50
N GLY A 119 -10.25 -5.78 18.32
CA GLY A 119 -11.26 -5.31 17.39
C GLY A 119 -11.80 -6.38 16.41
N GLY A 120 -11.45 -7.67 16.58
CA GLY A 120 -11.82 -8.77 15.69
C GLY A 120 -10.73 -9.12 14.68
N TRP A 121 -11.13 -9.72 13.54
CA TRP A 121 -10.19 -10.11 12.49
C TRP A 121 -9.72 -8.90 11.70
N ASN A 122 -8.40 -8.68 11.70
CA ASN A 122 -7.75 -7.52 11.06
C ASN A 122 -6.48 -7.94 10.30
N THR A 123 -6.10 -7.08 9.37
CA THR A 123 -4.78 -7.00 8.74
C THR A 123 -4.23 -5.62 9.03
N GLU A 124 -2.95 -5.51 9.36
CA GLU A 124 -2.26 -4.22 9.43
C GLU A 124 -1.54 -3.96 8.10
N ILE A 125 -1.63 -2.72 7.62
CA ILE A 125 -0.81 -2.21 6.52
C ILE A 125 0.26 -1.33 7.15
N HIS A 126 1.54 -1.73 7.03
CA HIS A 126 2.68 -0.88 7.37
C HIS A 126 3.16 -0.19 6.11
N MET A 127 3.46 1.10 6.19
CA MET A 127 3.77 1.90 5.01
C MET A 127 4.83 2.95 5.32
N VAL A 128 5.77 3.12 4.40
CA VAL A 128 6.62 4.30 4.33
C VAL A 128 6.06 5.20 3.23
N ALA A 129 5.75 6.43 3.57
CA ALA A 129 5.18 7.42 2.66
C ALA A 129 6.05 8.68 2.59
N ALA A 130 6.20 9.24 1.40
CA ALA A 130 6.89 10.51 1.19
C ALA A 130 5.96 11.71 1.45
N ASP A 131 4.68 11.58 1.13
CA ASP A 131 3.65 12.59 1.34
C ASP A 131 2.24 11.97 1.37
N ALA A 132 1.19 12.79 1.38
CA ALA A 132 -0.21 12.38 1.44
C ALA A 132 -0.72 11.63 0.18
N ARG A 133 0.12 11.44 -0.85
CA ARG A 133 -0.22 10.77 -2.12
C ARG A 133 0.78 9.71 -2.52
N THR A 134 1.99 9.78 -1.99
CA THR A 134 3.13 8.99 -2.46
C THR A 134 3.55 7.97 -1.40
N ALA A 135 3.11 6.73 -1.55
CA ALA A 135 3.66 5.60 -0.82
C ALA A 135 5.03 5.23 -1.39
N VAL A 136 6.02 4.99 -0.59
CA VAL A 136 7.36 4.52 -1.02
C VAL A 136 7.39 3.00 -1.04
N THR A 137 6.98 2.38 0.06
CA THR A 137 6.88 0.92 0.21
C THR A 137 5.84 0.57 1.26
N PHE A 138 5.35 -0.66 1.22
CA PHE A 138 4.38 -1.16 2.19
C PHE A 138 4.46 -2.68 2.34
N CYS A 139 3.98 -3.18 3.48
CA CYS A 139 3.82 -4.61 3.73
C CYS A 139 2.57 -4.87 4.58
N LEU A 140 2.22 -6.15 4.73
CA LEU A 140 1.11 -6.59 5.56
C LEU A 140 1.61 -7.38 6.76
N SER A 141 0.90 -7.24 7.87
CA SER A 141 1.04 -8.14 9.02
C SER A 141 -0.33 -8.55 9.58
N PRO A 142 -0.40 -9.67 10.35
CA PRO A 142 -1.62 -10.02 11.06
C PRO A 142 -1.96 -8.98 12.13
N GLY A 143 -3.25 -8.74 12.37
CA GLY A 143 -3.75 -7.69 13.27
C GLY A 143 -3.34 -7.80 14.74
N GLN A 144 -2.70 -8.89 15.19
CA GLN A 144 -2.09 -9.03 16.51
C GLN A 144 -0.58 -8.76 16.51
N ALA A 145 0.05 -8.53 15.36
CA ALA A 145 1.48 -8.24 15.29
C ALA A 145 1.79 -6.87 15.91
N HIS A 146 2.98 -6.74 16.47
CA HIS A 146 3.47 -5.47 16.98
C HIS A 146 4.07 -4.63 15.86
N ASP A 147 3.81 -3.32 15.86
CA ASP A 147 4.23 -2.40 14.80
C ASP A 147 5.76 -2.30 14.65
N ALA A 148 6.50 -2.22 15.76
CA ALA A 148 7.92 -1.97 15.71
C ALA A 148 8.73 -3.06 14.97
N PRO A 149 8.53 -4.38 15.20
CA PRO A 149 9.21 -5.42 14.42
C PRO A 149 8.88 -5.37 12.94
N GLU A 150 7.60 -5.14 12.58
CA GLU A 150 7.18 -5.10 11.19
C GLU A 150 7.71 -3.83 10.49
N GLY A 151 7.70 -2.68 11.19
CA GLY A 151 8.34 -1.46 10.70
C GLY A 151 9.83 -1.63 10.45
N ARG A 152 10.56 -2.34 11.33
CA ARG A 152 11.99 -2.66 11.10
C ARG A 152 12.19 -3.53 9.86
N ARG A 153 11.36 -4.56 9.66
CA ARG A 153 11.40 -5.38 8.44
C ARG A 153 11.17 -4.54 7.17
N LEU A 154 10.20 -3.64 7.25
CA LEU A 154 9.88 -2.75 6.13
C LEU A 154 11.05 -1.80 5.82
N LEU A 155 11.70 -1.20 6.83
CA LEU A 155 12.88 -0.35 6.67
C LEU A 155 14.06 -1.13 6.10
N GLN A 156 14.30 -2.36 6.55
CA GLN A 156 15.34 -3.23 6.00
C GLN A 156 15.09 -3.55 4.52
N SER A 157 13.84 -3.79 4.13
CA SER A 157 13.47 -4.05 2.73
C SER A 157 13.62 -2.80 1.85
N LEU A 158 13.43 -1.61 2.41
CA LEU A 158 13.64 -0.35 1.72
C LEU A 158 15.12 -0.13 1.41
N GLY A 159 16.00 -0.60 2.30
CA GLY A 159 17.45 -0.44 2.18
C GLY A 159 17.95 0.94 2.59
N PRO A 160 19.26 1.22 2.37
CA PRO A 160 19.89 2.44 2.81
C PRO A 160 19.42 3.66 2.00
N ALA A 161 19.27 4.78 2.70
CA ALA A 161 18.98 6.06 2.07
C ALA A 161 20.22 6.55 1.28
N SER A 162 20.03 6.97 0.04
CA SER A 162 21.09 7.50 -0.81
C SER A 162 21.62 8.87 -0.35
N ARG A 163 20.90 9.53 0.54
CA ARG A 163 21.22 10.83 1.18
C ARG A 163 20.49 10.91 2.52
N PRO A 164 20.90 11.81 3.44
CA PRO A 164 20.16 12.01 4.69
C PRO A 164 18.70 12.37 4.44
N ILE A 165 17.77 11.55 4.95
CA ILE A 165 16.32 11.73 4.86
C ILE A 165 15.75 11.61 6.27
N HIS A 166 14.88 12.53 6.65
CA HIS A 166 14.19 12.45 7.93
C HIS A 166 13.13 11.34 7.89
N LEU A 167 13.18 10.44 8.87
CA LEU A 167 12.21 9.36 9.04
C LEU A 167 11.30 9.69 10.24
N LEU A 168 10.08 10.10 9.95
CA LEU A 168 9.07 10.39 10.95
C LEU A 168 8.38 9.10 11.36
N MET A 169 8.33 8.82 12.65
CA MET A 169 7.72 7.62 13.21
C MET A 169 6.84 7.97 14.40
N ASP A 170 5.79 7.21 14.59
CA ASP A 170 4.96 7.29 15.78
C ASP A 170 5.68 6.65 17.00
N ARG A 171 5.13 6.85 18.20
CA ARG A 171 5.67 6.29 19.46
C ARG A 171 5.72 4.77 19.47
N ALA A 172 4.92 4.08 18.70
CA ALA A 172 4.99 2.63 18.59
C ALA A 172 6.36 2.13 18.06
N TYR A 173 7.09 3.01 17.37
CA TYR A 173 8.40 2.74 16.78
C TYR A 173 9.58 3.34 17.58
N GLU A 174 9.36 3.88 18.77
CA GLU A 174 10.37 4.64 19.53
C GLU A 174 11.51 3.80 20.11
N GLY A 175 11.43 2.47 20.05
CA GLY A 175 12.43 1.57 20.60
C GLY A 175 13.85 1.81 20.06
N ASN A 176 14.87 1.61 20.93
CA ASN A 176 16.28 1.81 20.57
C ASN A 176 16.68 1.05 19.30
N GLU A 177 16.22 -0.20 19.16
CA GLU A 177 16.50 -1.02 17.98
C GLU A 177 15.99 -0.39 16.68
N THR A 178 14.79 0.19 16.70
CA THR A 178 14.21 0.82 15.52
C THR A 178 14.94 2.12 15.17
N ARG A 179 15.30 2.91 16.19
CA ARG A 179 16.07 4.14 16.00
C ARG A 179 17.48 3.84 15.49
N GLN A 180 18.15 2.85 16.06
CA GLN A 180 19.50 2.46 15.61
C GLN A 180 19.46 1.96 14.17
N LEU A 181 18.51 1.07 13.83
CA LEU A 181 18.33 0.60 12.46
C LEU A 181 18.11 1.77 11.47
N ALA A 182 17.30 2.76 11.85
CA ALA A 182 17.08 3.93 11.01
C ALA A 182 18.39 4.70 10.76
N LEU A 183 19.21 4.91 11.79
CA LEU A 183 20.54 5.55 11.69
C LEU A 183 21.48 4.73 10.81
N ASP A 184 21.55 3.41 11.02
CA ASP A 184 22.41 2.49 10.26
C ASP A 184 22.05 2.49 8.76
N LEU A 185 20.77 2.73 8.45
CA LEU A 185 20.29 2.89 7.08
C LEU A 185 20.42 4.33 6.53
N GLY A 186 21.05 5.25 7.27
CA GLY A 186 21.30 6.63 6.83
C GLY A 186 20.09 7.57 6.94
N PHE A 187 19.02 7.16 7.67
CA PHE A 187 17.90 8.02 7.99
C PHE A 187 18.17 8.85 9.25
N ILE A 188 17.51 10.00 9.36
CA ILE A 188 17.47 10.83 10.57
C ILE A 188 16.14 10.55 11.29
N PRO A 189 16.12 9.74 12.38
CA PRO A 189 14.88 9.36 13.04
C PRO A 189 14.26 10.55 13.80
N VAL A 190 13.00 10.83 13.53
CA VAL A 190 12.19 11.85 14.22
C VAL A 190 11.01 11.13 14.86
N VAL A 191 11.16 10.77 16.13
CA VAL A 191 10.17 10.02 16.90
C VAL A 191 10.12 10.54 18.33
N PRO A 192 8.93 10.82 18.89
CA PRO A 192 8.82 11.28 20.28
C PRO A 192 9.10 10.13 21.24
N PRO A 193 9.93 10.36 22.29
CA PRO A 193 10.14 9.34 23.32
C PRO A 193 8.85 9.10 24.14
N VAL A 194 8.70 7.91 24.72
CA VAL A 194 7.64 7.65 25.70
C VAL A 194 7.92 8.44 26.99
N ARG A 195 6.85 8.79 27.72
CA ARG A 195 6.95 9.61 28.94
C ARG A 195 7.75 8.97 30.08
N THR A 196 7.78 7.64 30.08
CA THR A 196 8.45 6.85 31.12
C THR A 196 9.92 6.57 30.82
N ARG A 197 10.46 7.11 29.73
CA ARG A 197 11.85 6.88 29.35
C ARG A 197 12.80 7.61 30.29
N ILE A 198 13.80 6.89 30.82
CA ILE A 198 14.78 7.42 31.76
C ILE A 198 15.66 8.47 31.08
N GLU A 199 16.10 8.20 29.84
CA GLU A 199 16.94 9.08 29.04
C GLU A 199 16.18 9.48 27.76
N PRO A 200 15.27 10.45 27.83
CA PRO A 200 14.58 10.96 26.66
C PRO A 200 15.52 11.77 25.77
N TRP A 201 15.37 11.60 24.45
CA TRP A 201 16.06 12.45 23.47
C TRP A 201 15.18 13.61 23.01
N GLU A 202 15.83 14.63 22.51
CA GLU A 202 15.15 15.70 21.80
C GLU A 202 14.88 15.31 20.35
N TYR A 203 13.78 15.80 19.78
CA TYR A 203 13.41 15.59 18.40
C TYR A 203 12.78 16.87 17.82
N ASP A 204 12.86 17.04 16.51
CA ASP A 204 12.26 18.17 15.81
C ASP A 204 10.72 18.07 15.82
N ARG A 205 10.09 18.86 16.71
CA ARG A 205 8.64 18.90 16.87
C ARG A 205 7.92 19.55 15.68
N VAL A 206 8.59 20.46 14.96
CA VAL A 206 8.02 21.12 13.78
C VAL A 206 7.99 20.13 12.62
N MET A 207 9.11 19.46 12.38
CA MET A 207 9.23 18.38 11.40
C MET A 207 8.23 17.25 11.70
N TYR A 208 8.09 16.85 12.95
CA TYR A 208 7.20 15.76 13.38
C TYR A 208 5.73 15.98 12.97
N LYS A 209 5.25 17.23 12.91
CA LYS A 209 3.89 17.54 12.46
C LYS A 209 3.61 17.05 11.04
N ARG A 210 4.65 16.92 10.20
CA ARG A 210 4.53 16.40 8.82
C ARG A 210 4.16 14.92 8.80
N ARG A 211 4.30 14.17 9.89
CA ARG A 211 3.83 12.78 10.00
C ARG A 211 2.35 12.63 9.62
N ASN A 212 1.54 13.67 9.79
CA ASN A 212 0.14 13.69 9.36
C ASN A 212 -0.06 13.37 7.86
N GLU A 213 0.99 13.46 7.03
CA GLU A 213 0.90 13.13 5.61
C GLU A 213 0.60 11.64 5.38
N VAL A 214 1.21 10.72 6.13
CA VAL A 214 0.91 9.28 6.00
C VAL A 214 -0.51 8.95 6.48
N GLU A 215 -1.00 9.62 7.51
CA GLU A 215 -2.40 9.46 7.96
C GLU A 215 -3.40 9.94 6.90
N ARG A 216 -3.08 11.03 6.18
CA ARG A 216 -3.88 11.51 5.05
C ARG A 216 -3.86 10.49 3.90
N LEU A 217 -2.71 9.89 3.61
CA LEU A 217 -2.61 8.83 2.61
C LEU A 217 -3.47 7.62 3.00
N PHE A 218 -3.39 7.15 4.24
CA PHE A 218 -4.25 6.07 4.72
C PHE A 218 -5.74 6.42 4.62
N ARG A 219 -6.13 7.64 4.94
CA ARG A 219 -7.52 8.10 4.81
C ARG A 219 -7.99 8.06 3.35
N ARG A 220 -7.14 8.48 2.41
CA ARG A 220 -7.42 8.40 0.97
C ARG A 220 -7.60 6.94 0.52
N LEU A 221 -6.67 6.06 0.89
CA LEU A 221 -6.74 4.63 0.57
C LEU A 221 -7.99 3.97 1.14
N LYS A 222 -8.38 4.31 2.37
CA LYS A 222 -9.63 3.83 2.99
C LYS A 222 -10.90 4.38 2.32
N GLY A 223 -10.80 5.38 1.45
CA GLY A 223 -11.89 5.79 0.56
C GLY A 223 -12.28 4.70 -0.45
N TYR A 224 -11.35 3.82 -0.79
CA TYR A 224 -11.63 2.65 -1.62
C TYR A 224 -12.17 1.51 -0.76
N ARG A 225 -13.40 1.09 -1.00
CA ARG A 225 -14.10 0.11 -0.15
C ARG A 225 -13.39 -1.24 -0.04
N ARG A 226 -12.68 -1.68 -1.10
CA ARG A 226 -11.87 -2.91 -1.07
C ARG A 226 -10.60 -2.79 -0.25
N ILE A 227 -10.12 -1.56 -0.01
CA ILE A 227 -9.01 -1.30 0.92
C ILE A 227 -9.55 -1.12 2.34
N PHE A 228 -10.66 -0.38 2.50
CA PHE A 228 -11.29 -0.16 3.81
C PHE A 228 -11.69 -1.45 4.53
N SER A 229 -12.16 -2.46 3.77
CA SER A 229 -12.48 -3.78 4.29
C SER A 229 -11.86 -4.85 3.38
N ARG A 230 -11.03 -5.72 3.96
CA ARG A 230 -10.36 -6.79 3.23
C ARG A 230 -11.31 -7.96 2.98
N PHE A 231 -11.58 -8.25 1.71
CA PHE A 231 -12.34 -9.41 1.26
C PHE A 231 -11.44 -10.53 0.73
N GLU A 232 -10.20 -10.21 0.43
CA GLU A 232 -9.23 -11.11 -0.17
C GLU A 232 -8.64 -12.05 0.88
N LYS A 233 -8.77 -13.37 0.64
CA LYS A 233 -8.24 -14.40 1.52
C LYS A 233 -6.72 -14.43 1.54
N LEU A 234 -6.09 -14.18 0.39
CA LEU A 234 -4.64 -14.27 0.20
C LEU A 234 -4.02 -12.87 0.16
N ASP A 235 -2.86 -12.73 0.78
CA ASP A 235 -2.10 -11.48 0.80
C ASP A 235 -1.77 -10.98 -0.59
N ALA A 236 -1.34 -11.87 -1.48
CA ALA A 236 -1.02 -11.51 -2.86
C ALA A 236 -2.16 -10.75 -3.55
N MET A 237 -3.41 -11.19 -3.37
CA MET A 237 -4.56 -10.51 -3.99
C MET A 237 -4.87 -9.17 -3.34
N TYR A 238 -4.71 -9.07 -2.03
CA TYR A 238 -4.94 -7.80 -1.31
C TYR A 238 -3.83 -6.79 -1.60
N LEU A 239 -2.56 -7.22 -1.62
CA LEU A 239 -1.42 -6.41 -2.05
C LEU A 239 -1.61 -5.92 -3.48
N GLY A 240 -2.05 -6.81 -4.39
CA GLY A 240 -2.35 -6.41 -5.77
C GLY A 240 -3.43 -5.32 -5.86
N PHE A 241 -4.48 -5.36 -5.02
CA PHE A 241 -5.44 -4.25 -4.93
C PHE A 241 -4.80 -2.99 -4.37
N LEU A 242 -3.94 -3.11 -3.36
CA LEU A 242 -3.29 -1.96 -2.73
C LEU A 242 -2.33 -1.28 -3.72
N SER A 243 -1.45 -2.04 -4.40
CA SER A 243 -0.57 -1.54 -5.47
C SER A 243 -1.40 -0.85 -6.57
N PHE A 244 -2.48 -1.50 -7.01
CA PHE A 244 -3.35 -0.96 -8.06
C PHE A 244 -4.06 0.35 -7.65
N VAL A 245 -4.58 0.42 -6.42
CA VAL A 245 -5.25 1.63 -5.90
C VAL A 245 -4.27 2.78 -5.76
N LEU A 246 -3.04 2.52 -5.30
CA LEU A 246 -1.98 3.53 -5.23
C LEU A 246 -1.64 4.08 -6.61
N VAL A 247 -1.56 3.22 -7.63
CA VAL A 247 -1.37 3.64 -9.03
C VAL A 247 -2.55 4.49 -9.51
N ALA A 248 -3.77 4.04 -9.31
CA ALA A 248 -4.97 4.76 -9.76
C ALA A 248 -5.11 6.13 -9.09
N ASP A 249 -4.81 6.21 -7.78
CA ASP A 249 -4.82 7.48 -7.02
C ASP A 249 -3.69 8.42 -7.49
N GLY A 250 -2.50 7.87 -7.74
CA GLY A 250 -1.37 8.60 -8.30
C GLY A 250 -1.66 9.20 -9.67
N LEU A 251 -2.23 8.41 -10.59
CA LEU A 251 -2.61 8.88 -11.93
C LEU A 251 -3.63 10.03 -11.89
N ARG A 252 -4.55 10.01 -10.93
CA ARG A 252 -5.53 11.11 -10.71
C ARG A 252 -4.90 12.37 -10.15
N GLY A 253 -3.81 12.26 -9.43
CA GLY A 253 -3.08 13.39 -8.85
C GLY A 253 -2.14 14.11 -9.82
N LEU A 254 -1.96 13.57 -11.01
CA LEU A 254 -1.06 14.09 -12.05
C LEU A 254 -1.79 14.92 -13.13
N CYS A 255 -3.12 15.14 -12.96
CA CYS A 255 -3.95 15.99 -13.81
C CYS A 255 -4.03 17.41 -13.26
#